data_c9a05d37c03bc7b0ca092d35ac74a729
#
_entry.id   c9a05d37c03bc7b0ca092d35ac74a729
#
_cell.length_a   1.000
_cell.length_b   1.000
_cell.length_c   1.000
_cell.angle_alpha   90.00
_cell.angle_beta   90.00
_cell.angle_gamma   90.00
#
_symmetry.space_group_name_H-M   'P 1'
#
loop_
_entity.id
_entity.type
_entity.pdbx_description
1 polymer ?
#
loop_
_entity_poly.entity_id
_entity_poly.type
_entity_poly.pdbx_seq_one_letter_code
_entity_poly.pdbx_strand_id
1 'polypeptide(L)'
;MDKAIKRLDLMSNEELLDPSISAKKLLNGNRAFYYDLFDPPFYILSRYNDIDKALRDPETFVEGYGNGPNLITSNGIISDGDHHTLIRRIVQPNFLMGSIANLEKRLEEITDDLLDSISKREVWDIHDDLSFPLPVIIICEILGIPTNDIKKFKSWADAAVAQMCSEEPEIFQKELDKMDEYFLDLILKKRSIDEDDTLISRIANAKINDDYLSNDEAINLAVQIFVAGNETTTSLISNLIWRLLSIDNMWNNFINDELEIDGLINESLRFDPP
;
A
#
# COMPACT_ATOMS: atom_id res chain seq x y z
N MET A 1 -18.15 -40.63 11.53
CA MET A 1 -18.79 -39.32 11.28
C MET A 1 -17.68 -38.32 11.09
N ASP A 2 -17.32 -38.10 9.84
CA ASP A 2 -16.33 -37.09 9.46
C ASP A 2 -16.86 -35.72 9.90
N LYS A 3 -16.12 -35.06 10.82
CA LYS A 3 -16.28 -33.62 10.98
C LYS A 3 -15.85 -33.01 9.64
N ALA A 4 -16.83 -32.53 8.86
CA ALA A 4 -16.57 -31.77 7.66
C ALA A 4 -15.52 -30.71 8.07
N ILE A 5 -14.33 -30.82 7.49
CA ILE A 5 -13.28 -29.80 7.65
C ILE A 5 -13.94 -28.53 7.10
N LYS A 6 -14.27 -27.59 7.98
CA LYS A 6 -14.81 -26.29 7.56
C LYS A 6 -13.82 -25.72 6.53
N ARG A 7 -14.29 -25.55 5.29
CA ARG A 7 -13.48 -25.04 4.19
C ARG A 7 -12.85 -23.71 4.63
N LEU A 8 -11.59 -23.52 4.37
CA LEU A 8 -10.92 -22.26 4.65
C LEU A 8 -11.50 -21.20 3.71
N ASP A 9 -12.07 -20.16 4.28
CA ASP A 9 -12.59 -19.00 3.54
C ASP A 9 -11.94 -17.75 4.12
N LEU A 10 -10.88 -17.28 3.46
CA LEU A 10 -10.09 -16.14 3.90
C LEU A 10 -10.86 -14.81 3.85
N MET A 11 -11.98 -14.76 3.13
CA MET A 11 -12.83 -13.57 3.01
C MET A 11 -14.04 -13.62 3.96
N SER A 12 -14.16 -14.67 4.79
CA SER A 12 -15.24 -14.73 5.77
C SER A 12 -15.03 -13.71 6.89
N ASN A 13 -16.11 -13.15 7.44
CA ASN A 13 -16.04 -12.20 8.55
C ASN A 13 -15.25 -12.74 9.75
N GLU A 14 -15.31 -14.04 10.02
CA GLU A 14 -14.56 -14.68 11.10
C GLU A 14 -13.05 -14.60 10.88
N GLU A 15 -12.61 -14.87 9.66
CA GLU A 15 -11.19 -14.84 9.28
C GLU A 15 -10.65 -13.41 9.12
N LEU A 16 -11.47 -12.48 8.65
CA LEU A 16 -11.08 -11.05 8.54
C LEU A 16 -10.94 -10.40 9.94
N LEU A 17 -11.74 -10.83 10.92
CA LEU A 17 -11.63 -10.32 12.30
C LEU A 17 -10.46 -10.94 13.08
N ASP A 18 -10.10 -12.20 12.77
CA ASP A 18 -8.97 -12.89 13.41
C ASP A 18 -8.20 -13.75 12.40
N PRO A 19 -7.26 -13.17 11.65
CA PRO A 19 -6.43 -13.88 10.66
C PRO A 19 -5.57 -14.99 11.27
N SER A 20 -5.37 -15.01 12.60
CA SER A 20 -4.55 -16.03 13.27
C SER A 20 -5.15 -17.44 13.15
N ILE A 21 -6.45 -17.53 12.93
CA ILE A 21 -7.15 -18.81 12.74
C ILE A 21 -6.70 -19.44 11.42
N SER A 22 -6.76 -18.69 10.32
CA SER A 22 -6.29 -19.12 9.01
C SER A 22 -4.80 -19.40 9.00
N ALA A 23 -4.01 -18.50 9.57
CA ALA A 23 -2.55 -18.67 9.66
C ALA A 23 -2.17 -20.00 10.33
N LYS A 24 -2.80 -20.35 11.46
CA LYS A 24 -2.57 -21.65 12.13
C LYS A 24 -2.95 -22.85 11.27
N LYS A 25 -4.07 -22.77 10.53
CA LYS A 25 -4.52 -23.86 9.63
C LYS A 25 -3.53 -24.04 8.48
N LEU A 26 -3.08 -22.94 7.85
CA LEU A 26 -2.13 -22.94 6.76
C LEU A 26 -0.74 -23.45 7.19
N LEU A 27 -0.23 -22.98 8.34
CA LEU A 27 1.07 -23.42 8.88
C LEU A 27 1.10 -24.92 9.22
N ASN A 28 -0.02 -25.49 9.70
CA ASN A 28 -0.12 -26.90 10.03
C ASN A 28 -0.56 -27.78 8.83
N GLY A 29 -0.88 -27.16 7.71
CA GLY A 29 -1.32 -27.82 6.48
C GLY A 29 -0.17 -28.15 5.52
N ASN A 30 -0.52 -28.30 4.25
CA ASN A 30 0.44 -28.50 3.17
C ASN A 30 1.32 -27.25 2.96
N ARG A 31 2.55 -27.45 2.47
CA ARG A 31 3.48 -26.34 2.18
C ARG A 31 2.94 -25.34 1.17
N ALA A 32 2.19 -25.83 0.19
CA ALA A 32 1.40 -25.02 -0.74
C ALA A 32 -0.05 -25.43 -0.59
N PHE A 33 -0.87 -24.53 -0.10
CA PHE A 33 -2.30 -24.77 0.10
C PHE A 33 -3.07 -24.33 -1.15
N TYR A 34 -3.79 -25.27 -1.78
CA TYR A 34 -4.63 -24.96 -2.94
C TYR A 34 -5.91 -24.26 -2.49
N TYR A 35 -6.11 -23.02 -2.96
CA TYR A 35 -7.26 -22.19 -2.64
C TYR A 35 -8.13 -22.03 -3.89
N ASP A 36 -9.35 -22.57 -3.83
CA ASP A 36 -10.26 -22.72 -4.97
C ASP A 36 -11.56 -21.92 -4.83
N LEU A 37 -11.57 -20.89 -3.96
CA LEU A 37 -12.70 -19.98 -3.81
C LEU A 37 -12.65 -18.79 -4.77
N PHE A 38 -11.56 -18.61 -5.49
CA PHE A 38 -11.42 -17.62 -6.56
C PHE A 38 -11.30 -18.27 -7.93
N ASP A 39 -11.62 -17.54 -8.97
CA ASP A 39 -11.43 -17.93 -10.36
C ASP A 39 -10.50 -16.92 -11.06
N PRO A 40 -9.29 -17.30 -11.44
CA PRO A 40 -8.70 -18.63 -11.29
C PRO A 40 -8.29 -18.96 -9.84
N PRO A 41 -8.25 -20.26 -9.48
CA PRO A 41 -7.75 -20.70 -8.19
C PRO A 41 -6.23 -20.50 -8.09
N PHE A 42 -5.71 -20.39 -6.86
CA PHE A 42 -4.28 -20.17 -6.62
C PHE A 42 -3.73 -20.99 -5.46
N TYR A 43 -2.40 -20.95 -5.26
CA TYR A 43 -1.74 -21.59 -4.14
C TYR A 43 -1.27 -20.56 -3.12
N ILE A 44 -1.46 -20.87 -1.84
CA ILE A 44 -1.01 -20.04 -0.73
C ILE A 44 0.25 -20.67 -0.13
N LEU A 45 1.33 -19.90 -0.04
CA LEU A 45 2.54 -20.24 0.72
C LEU A 45 2.43 -19.57 2.09
N SER A 46 2.66 -20.33 3.17
CA SER A 46 2.51 -19.84 4.54
C SER A 46 3.77 -20.00 5.40
N ARG A 47 4.80 -20.70 4.92
CA ARG A 47 6.01 -20.94 5.68
C ARG A 47 7.10 -19.98 5.26
N TYR A 48 7.78 -19.37 6.23
CA TYR A 48 8.84 -18.40 6.01
C TYR A 48 9.85 -18.81 4.92
N ASN A 49 10.43 -20.01 5.04
CA ASN A 49 11.44 -20.46 4.08
C ASN A 49 10.91 -20.66 2.65
N ASP A 50 9.61 -20.98 2.51
CA ASP A 50 9.00 -21.16 1.19
C ASP A 50 8.70 -19.80 0.57
N ILE A 51 8.25 -18.84 1.38
CA ILE A 51 7.99 -17.46 0.97
C ILE A 51 9.31 -16.75 0.63
N ASP A 52 10.33 -16.82 1.50
CA ASP A 52 11.64 -16.22 1.24
C ASP A 52 12.27 -16.76 -0.05
N LYS A 53 12.17 -18.08 -0.28
CA LYS A 53 12.64 -18.70 -1.53
C LYS A 53 11.87 -18.18 -2.75
N ALA A 54 10.54 -18.08 -2.67
CA ALA A 54 9.72 -17.60 -3.78
C ALA A 54 10.05 -16.13 -4.11
N LEU A 55 10.16 -15.27 -3.10
CA LEU A 55 10.48 -13.85 -3.28
C LEU A 55 11.90 -13.60 -3.85
N ARG A 56 12.82 -14.56 -3.71
CA ARG A 56 14.20 -14.48 -4.23
C ARG A 56 14.39 -15.17 -5.57
N ASP A 57 13.36 -15.75 -6.14
CA ASP A 57 13.41 -16.50 -7.41
C ASP A 57 12.49 -15.84 -8.46
N PRO A 58 12.90 -14.67 -9.00
CA PRO A 58 12.10 -13.93 -9.98
C PRO A 58 12.03 -14.59 -11.36
N GLU A 59 12.80 -15.65 -11.59
CA GLU A 59 12.70 -16.43 -12.84
C GLU A 59 11.53 -17.42 -12.79
N THR A 60 11.24 -17.95 -11.60
CA THR A 60 10.16 -18.93 -11.39
C THR A 60 8.85 -18.25 -10.99
N PHE A 61 8.93 -17.24 -10.12
CA PHE A 61 7.78 -16.53 -9.56
C PHE A 61 7.73 -15.12 -10.15
N VAL A 62 6.87 -14.94 -11.12
CA VAL A 62 6.74 -13.70 -11.92
C VAL A 62 5.41 -13.00 -11.64
N GLU A 63 5.40 -11.66 -11.73
CA GLU A 63 4.22 -10.81 -11.62
C GLU A 63 3.41 -10.71 -12.92
N GLY A 64 3.91 -11.28 -14.01
CA GLY A 64 3.39 -11.11 -15.37
C GLY A 64 1.94 -11.52 -15.60
N TYR A 65 1.33 -12.24 -14.66
CA TYR A 65 -0.07 -12.66 -14.75
C TYR A 65 -1.06 -11.71 -14.05
N GLY A 66 -0.56 -10.72 -13.34
CA GLY A 66 -1.36 -9.77 -12.58
C GLY A 66 -1.20 -9.90 -11.07
N ASN A 67 -1.72 -8.91 -10.34
CA ASN A 67 -1.61 -8.80 -8.89
C ASN A 67 -2.96 -9.07 -8.21
N GLY A 68 -2.91 -9.71 -7.05
CA GLY A 68 -4.07 -10.04 -6.23
C GLY A 68 -4.97 -11.12 -6.85
N PRO A 69 -6.04 -11.51 -6.13
CA PRO A 69 -6.97 -12.56 -6.57
C PRO A 69 -7.66 -12.27 -7.90
N ASN A 70 -7.89 -11.01 -8.21
CA ASN A 70 -8.55 -10.57 -9.44
C ASN A 70 -7.58 -10.37 -10.62
N LEU A 71 -6.31 -10.76 -10.47
CA LEU A 71 -5.28 -10.68 -11.51
C LEU A 71 -5.22 -9.30 -12.18
N ILE A 72 -5.26 -8.24 -11.36
CA ILE A 72 -5.17 -6.87 -11.87
C ILE A 72 -3.88 -6.73 -12.67
N THR A 73 -3.98 -6.39 -13.94
CA THR A 73 -2.85 -6.30 -14.84
C THR A 73 -1.83 -5.34 -14.31
N SER A 74 -0.60 -5.81 -14.14
CA SER A 74 0.48 -5.01 -13.60
C SER A 74 1.35 -4.47 -14.72
N ASN A 75 1.44 -3.15 -14.73
CA ASN A 75 2.42 -2.36 -15.45
C ASN A 75 3.17 -1.50 -14.42
N GLY A 76 4.20 -0.82 -14.85
CA GLY A 76 4.93 0.08 -13.96
C GLY A 76 5.81 -0.68 -12.98
N ILE A 77 5.73 -0.34 -11.67
CA ILE A 77 6.64 -0.93 -10.67
C ILE A 77 6.33 -2.39 -10.36
N ILE A 78 5.08 -2.83 -10.56
CA ILE A 78 4.67 -4.23 -10.47
C ILE A 78 4.89 -4.86 -11.85
N SER A 79 6.13 -5.19 -12.17
CA SER A 79 6.56 -5.80 -13.42
C SER A 79 7.81 -6.64 -13.19
N ASP A 80 8.25 -7.39 -14.18
CA ASP A 80 9.37 -8.33 -14.06
C ASP A 80 10.61 -7.90 -14.84
N GLY A 81 11.75 -8.47 -14.48
CA GLY A 81 12.99 -8.44 -15.25
C GLY A 81 13.58 -7.05 -15.49
N ASP A 82 14.06 -6.83 -16.73
CA ASP A 82 14.72 -5.58 -17.12
C ASP A 82 13.76 -4.39 -17.09
N HIS A 83 12.49 -4.61 -17.44
CA HIS A 83 11.48 -3.56 -17.40
C HIS A 83 11.27 -3.04 -15.99
N HIS A 84 11.10 -3.91 -15.00
CA HIS A 84 11.04 -3.54 -13.59
C HIS A 84 12.25 -2.70 -13.17
N THR A 85 13.45 -3.14 -13.56
CA THR A 85 14.69 -2.42 -13.23
C THR A 85 14.71 -1.00 -13.79
N LEU A 86 14.25 -0.81 -15.03
CA LEU A 86 14.16 0.50 -15.65
C LEU A 86 13.13 1.40 -14.97
N ILE A 87 11.93 0.89 -14.73
CA ILE A 87 10.85 1.61 -14.01
C ILE A 87 11.30 2.01 -12.60
N ARG A 88 11.93 1.09 -11.86
CA ARG A 88 12.41 1.38 -10.51
C ARG A 88 13.45 2.50 -10.48
N ARG A 89 14.31 2.61 -11.49
CA ARG A 89 15.30 3.70 -11.61
C ARG A 89 14.66 5.08 -11.76
N ILE A 90 13.45 5.17 -12.32
CA ILE A 90 12.72 6.43 -12.46
C ILE A 90 12.30 6.96 -11.09
N VAL A 91 11.79 6.09 -10.22
CA VAL A 91 11.20 6.47 -8.93
C VAL A 91 12.20 6.47 -7.77
N GLN A 92 13.17 5.58 -7.79
CA GLN A 92 14.11 5.35 -6.68
C GLN A 92 14.80 6.61 -6.14
N PRO A 93 15.23 7.60 -6.96
CA PRO A 93 15.88 8.80 -6.45
C PRO A 93 15.07 9.59 -5.43
N ASN A 94 13.74 9.56 -5.52
CA ASN A 94 12.85 10.26 -4.59
C ASN A 94 12.73 9.56 -3.23
N PHE A 95 13.17 8.30 -3.13
CA PHE A 95 13.11 7.47 -1.92
C PHE A 95 14.51 7.15 -1.34
N LEU A 96 15.56 7.84 -1.79
CA LEU A 96 16.88 7.73 -1.18
C LEU A 96 16.92 8.45 0.16
N MET A 97 17.78 8.00 1.08
CA MET A 97 17.91 8.52 2.44
C MET A 97 18.02 10.05 2.49
N GLY A 98 18.79 10.65 1.56
CA GLY A 98 18.93 12.12 1.49
C GLY A 98 17.63 12.84 1.10
N SER A 99 16.80 12.24 0.24
CA SER A 99 15.50 12.81 -0.14
C SER A 99 14.50 12.68 1.01
N ILE A 100 14.51 11.52 1.70
CA ILE A 100 13.62 11.25 2.83
C ILE A 100 13.95 12.14 4.03
N ALA A 101 15.23 12.37 4.34
CA ALA A 101 15.64 13.25 5.45
C ALA A 101 15.11 14.67 5.30
N ASN A 102 14.92 15.15 4.07
CA ASN A 102 14.31 16.47 3.84
C ASN A 102 12.81 16.52 4.15
N LEU A 103 12.15 15.36 4.24
CA LEU A 103 10.73 15.26 4.58
C LEU A 103 10.46 15.23 6.09
N GLU A 104 11.48 14.96 6.93
CA GLU A 104 11.30 14.78 8.37
C GLU A 104 10.62 15.99 9.01
N LYS A 105 11.19 17.18 8.78
CA LYS A 105 10.61 18.43 9.30
C LYS A 105 9.19 18.66 8.77
N ARG A 106 8.96 18.33 7.51
CA ARG A 106 7.64 18.49 6.90
C ARG A 106 6.63 17.50 7.46
N LEU A 107 7.05 16.27 7.77
CA LEU A 107 6.26 15.26 8.48
C LEU A 107 5.85 15.74 9.87
N GLU A 108 6.77 16.34 10.64
CA GLU A 108 6.48 16.93 11.94
C GLU A 108 5.42 18.03 11.81
N GLU A 109 5.61 18.99 10.89
CA GLU A 109 4.65 20.08 10.66
C GLU A 109 3.25 19.57 10.33
N ILE A 110 3.13 18.60 9.41
CA ILE A 110 1.83 18.02 9.02
C ILE A 110 1.20 17.27 10.19
N THR A 111 1.99 16.52 10.93
CA THR A 111 1.52 15.78 12.10
C THR A 111 0.99 16.73 13.17
N ASP A 112 1.72 17.80 13.47
CA ASP A 112 1.31 18.84 14.42
C ASP A 112 0.01 19.52 13.96
N ASP A 113 -0.10 19.91 12.68
CA ASP A 113 -1.33 20.51 12.13
C ASP A 113 -2.54 19.58 12.27
N LEU A 114 -2.37 18.28 11.99
CA LEU A 114 -3.44 17.28 12.16
C LEU A 114 -3.84 17.13 13.63
N LEU A 115 -2.87 16.99 14.53
CA LEU A 115 -3.11 16.88 15.98
C LEU A 115 -3.75 18.14 16.55
N ASP A 116 -3.32 19.32 16.13
CA ASP A 116 -3.91 20.61 16.55
C ASP A 116 -5.37 20.74 16.11
N SER A 117 -5.73 20.22 14.94
CA SER A 117 -7.10 20.24 14.41
C SER A 117 -8.08 19.45 15.28
N ILE A 118 -7.60 18.43 15.97
CA ILE A 118 -8.39 17.50 16.81
C ILE A 118 -8.24 17.76 18.31
N SER A 119 -7.20 18.51 18.72
CA SER A 119 -6.83 18.72 20.14
C SER A 119 -7.95 19.27 21.03
N LYS A 120 -8.94 19.96 20.45
CA LYS A 120 -10.11 20.53 21.16
C LYS A 120 -11.32 19.62 21.19
N ARG A 121 -11.25 18.46 20.56
CA ARG A 121 -12.35 17.49 20.49
C ARG A 121 -12.21 16.49 21.65
N GLU A 122 -13.33 16.12 22.24
CA GLU A 122 -13.35 15.09 23.31
C GLU A 122 -13.14 13.69 22.78
N VAL A 123 -13.58 13.44 21.55
CA VAL A 123 -13.48 12.15 20.86
C VAL A 123 -13.04 12.41 19.43
N TRP A 124 -12.08 11.62 18.95
CA TRP A 124 -11.61 11.64 17.59
C TRP A 124 -11.31 10.24 17.09
N ASP A 125 -11.36 10.05 15.79
CA ASP A 125 -11.09 8.78 15.13
C ASP A 125 -9.65 8.75 14.66
N ILE A 126 -8.87 7.78 15.17
CA ILE A 126 -7.44 7.70 14.85
C ILE A 126 -7.21 7.45 13.35
N HIS A 127 -8.10 6.69 12.71
CA HIS A 127 -8.00 6.41 11.28
C HIS A 127 -8.30 7.67 10.45
N ASP A 128 -9.48 8.24 10.62
CA ASP A 128 -9.96 9.34 9.77
C ASP A 128 -9.26 10.68 10.08
N ASP A 129 -8.82 10.87 11.33
CA ASP A 129 -8.25 12.14 11.78
C ASP A 129 -6.71 12.17 11.69
N LEU A 130 -6.01 11.02 11.67
CA LEU A 130 -4.54 10.98 11.66
C LEU A 130 -3.98 9.94 10.68
N SER A 131 -4.29 8.65 10.89
CA SER A 131 -3.57 7.56 10.21
C SER A 131 -3.76 7.59 8.70
N PHE A 132 -4.93 7.98 8.21
CA PHE A 132 -5.21 8.12 6.79
C PHE A 132 -4.71 9.45 6.20
N PRO A 133 -5.04 10.64 6.75
CA PRO A 133 -4.64 11.90 6.12
C PRO A 133 -3.11 12.10 6.08
N LEU A 134 -2.37 11.65 7.08
CA LEU A 134 -0.92 11.85 7.14
C LEU A 134 -0.19 11.21 5.95
N PRO A 135 -0.31 9.90 5.66
CA PRO A 135 0.33 9.29 4.51
C PRO A 135 -0.14 9.86 3.17
N VAL A 136 -1.44 10.17 3.04
CA VAL A 136 -1.99 10.77 1.81
C VAL A 136 -1.35 12.12 1.52
N ILE A 137 -1.23 12.99 2.51
CA ILE A 137 -0.58 14.30 2.33
C ILE A 137 0.87 14.11 1.91
N ILE A 138 1.60 13.23 2.58
CA ILE A 138 3.02 12.98 2.30
C ILE A 138 3.22 12.40 0.90
N ILE A 139 2.44 11.40 0.51
CA ILE A 139 2.61 10.81 -0.84
C ILE A 139 2.23 11.80 -1.93
N CYS A 140 1.24 12.67 -1.70
CA CYS A 140 0.92 13.75 -2.60
C CYS A 140 2.07 14.76 -2.72
N GLU A 141 2.72 15.13 -1.61
CA GLU A 141 3.89 16.02 -1.64
C GLU A 141 5.09 15.38 -2.36
N ILE A 142 5.36 14.08 -2.14
CA ILE A 142 6.41 13.34 -2.86
C ILE A 142 6.11 13.30 -4.37
N LEU A 143 4.88 13.04 -4.74
CA LEU A 143 4.45 13.08 -6.14
C LEU A 143 4.48 14.49 -6.73
N GLY A 144 4.33 15.52 -5.91
CA GLY A 144 4.21 16.92 -6.35
C GLY A 144 2.79 17.23 -6.87
N ILE A 145 1.77 16.65 -6.24
CA ILE A 145 0.36 16.88 -6.57
C ILE A 145 -0.35 17.66 -5.44
N PRO A 146 -1.36 18.48 -5.77
CA PRO A 146 -2.07 19.26 -4.77
C PRO A 146 -2.80 18.40 -3.74
N THR A 147 -2.78 18.81 -2.47
CA THR A 147 -3.43 18.11 -1.35
C THR A 147 -4.83 18.63 -1.02
N ASN A 148 -5.45 19.38 -1.92
CA ASN A 148 -6.70 20.14 -1.62
C ASN A 148 -7.93 19.26 -1.45
N ASP A 149 -7.91 17.99 -1.86
CA ASP A 149 -9.08 17.11 -1.87
C ASP A 149 -8.77 15.70 -1.35
N ILE A 150 -8.39 15.63 -0.06
CA ILE A 150 -8.06 14.38 0.63
C ILE A 150 -9.21 13.36 0.56
N LYS A 151 -10.48 13.83 0.61
CA LYS A 151 -11.65 12.93 0.53
C LYS A 151 -11.74 12.22 -0.83
N LYS A 152 -11.42 12.93 -1.91
CA LYS A 152 -11.36 12.34 -3.25
C LYS A 152 -10.24 11.29 -3.33
N PHE A 153 -9.08 11.62 -2.81
CA PHE A 153 -7.94 10.71 -2.77
C PHE A 153 -8.23 9.46 -1.93
N LYS A 154 -8.97 9.63 -0.80
CA LYS A 154 -9.47 8.48 -0.02
C LYS A 154 -10.36 7.57 -0.87
N SER A 155 -11.37 8.12 -1.51
CA SER A 155 -12.29 7.35 -2.35
C SER A 155 -11.58 6.53 -3.43
N TRP A 156 -10.54 7.09 -4.02
CA TRP A 156 -9.75 6.42 -5.05
C TRP A 156 -8.86 5.31 -4.51
N ALA A 157 -8.16 5.57 -3.38
CA ALA A 157 -7.32 4.55 -2.74
C ALA A 157 -8.17 3.38 -2.25
N ASP A 158 -9.31 3.67 -1.56
CA ASP A 158 -10.25 2.65 -1.10
C ASP A 158 -10.78 1.80 -2.28
N ALA A 159 -11.13 2.46 -3.41
CA ALA A 159 -11.62 1.77 -4.61
C ALA A 159 -10.54 0.86 -5.23
N ALA A 160 -9.29 1.33 -5.29
CA ALA A 160 -8.17 0.56 -5.85
C ALA A 160 -7.89 -0.71 -5.02
N VAL A 161 -7.86 -0.59 -3.69
CA VAL A 161 -7.66 -1.74 -2.80
C VAL A 161 -8.85 -2.70 -2.85
N ALA A 162 -10.08 -2.15 -2.78
CA ALA A 162 -11.28 -2.97 -2.83
C ALA A 162 -11.42 -3.75 -4.15
N GLN A 163 -11.05 -3.16 -5.29
CA GLN A 163 -11.07 -3.86 -6.59
C GLN A 163 -10.20 -5.10 -6.59
N MET A 164 -9.05 -5.08 -5.89
CA MET A 164 -8.12 -6.22 -5.88
C MET A 164 -8.71 -7.49 -5.26
N CYS A 165 -9.63 -7.34 -4.28
CA CYS A 165 -10.16 -8.46 -3.49
C CYS A 165 -11.67 -8.62 -3.58
N SER A 166 -12.38 -7.76 -4.32
CA SER A 166 -13.85 -7.83 -4.45
C SER A 166 -14.30 -8.99 -5.33
N GLU A 167 -15.42 -9.57 -4.99
CA GLU A 167 -16.14 -10.51 -5.88
C GLU A 167 -16.78 -9.79 -7.09
N GLU A 168 -16.99 -8.47 -6.98
CA GLU A 168 -17.58 -7.62 -8.02
C GLU A 168 -16.65 -6.41 -8.30
N PRO A 169 -15.45 -6.62 -8.89
CA PRO A 169 -14.45 -5.54 -9.08
C PRO A 169 -14.93 -4.40 -9.96
N GLU A 170 -15.90 -4.65 -10.84
CA GLU A 170 -16.44 -3.66 -11.79
C GLU A 170 -17.16 -2.49 -11.10
N ILE A 171 -17.67 -2.67 -9.88
CA ILE A 171 -18.37 -1.61 -9.15
C ILE A 171 -17.44 -0.43 -8.83
N PHE A 172 -16.14 -0.68 -8.74
CA PHE A 172 -15.12 0.33 -8.44
C PHE A 172 -14.60 1.05 -9.68
N GLN A 173 -14.84 0.51 -10.88
CA GLN A 173 -14.25 0.99 -12.13
C GLN A 173 -14.48 2.50 -12.35
N LYS A 174 -15.67 3.00 -12.05
CA LYS A 174 -15.99 4.42 -12.23
C LYS A 174 -15.11 5.37 -11.38
N GLU A 175 -14.72 4.96 -10.18
CA GLU A 175 -13.83 5.77 -9.34
C GLU A 175 -12.38 5.66 -9.82
N LEU A 176 -11.98 4.50 -10.30
CA LEU A 176 -10.66 4.28 -10.88
C LEU A 176 -10.49 5.05 -12.19
N ASP A 177 -11.49 5.08 -13.07
CA ASP A 177 -11.46 5.88 -14.29
C ASP A 177 -11.23 7.37 -13.99
N LYS A 178 -11.86 7.91 -12.95
CA LYS A 178 -11.64 9.31 -12.53
C LYS A 178 -10.22 9.54 -11.99
N MET A 179 -9.67 8.55 -11.29
CA MET A 179 -8.29 8.61 -10.82
C MET A 179 -7.31 8.61 -12.01
N ASP A 180 -7.52 7.73 -12.96
CA ASP A 180 -6.70 7.65 -14.17
C ASP A 180 -6.78 8.93 -15.01
N GLU A 181 -7.98 9.49 -15.20
CA GLU A 181 -8.19 10.77 -15.88
C GLU A 181 -7.43 11.91 -15.17
N TYR A 182 -7.45 11.94 -13.84
CA TYR A 182 -6.73 12.94 -13.06
C TYR A 182 -5.21 12.83 -13.24
N PHE A 183 -4.65 11.62 -13.14
CA PHE A 183 -3.21 11.40 -13.34
C PHE A 183 -2.79 11.64 -14.79
N LEU A 184 -3.62 11.28 -15.77
CA LEU A 184 -3.37 11.58 -17.17
C LEU A 184 -3.25 13.10 -17.40
N ASP A 185 -4.21 13.88 -16.86
CA ASP A 185 -4.19 15.35 -16.99
C ASP A 185 -2.91 15.95 -16.38
N LEU A 186 -2.50 15.45 -15.20
CA LEU A 186 -1.24 15.88 -14.58
C LEU A 186 0.00 15.53 -15.42
N ILE A 187 0.08 14.31 -15.93
CA ILE A 187 1.20 13.84 -16.76
C ILE A 187 1.30 14.67 -18.04
N LEU A 188 0.18 14.90 -18.73
CA LEU A 188 0.16 15.71 -19.95
C LEU A 188 0.56 17.17 -19.68
N LYS A 189 0.11 17.75 -18.56
CA LYS A 189 0.55 19.08 -18.13
C LYS A 189 2.06 19.14 -17.89
N LYS A 190 2.61 18.15 -17.15
CA LYS A 190 4.06 18.10 -16.87
C LYS A 190 4.92 17.91 -18.12
N ARG A 191 4.43 17.20 -19.13
CA ARG A 191 5.09 17.08 -20.43
C ARG A 191 5.08 18.37 -21.25
N SER A 192 4.16 19.29 -20.97
CA SER A 192 3.99 20.56 -21.72
C SER A 192 4.72 21.75 -21.10
N ILE A 193 5.32 21.59 -19.94
CA ILE A 193 6.07 22.64 -19.23
C ILE A 193 7.50 22.17 -18.93
N ASP A 194 8.34 23.11 -18.48
CA ASP A 194 9.69 22.75 -18.06
C ASP A 194 9.66 21.73 -16.92
N GLU A 195 10.58 20.77 -16.96
CA GLU A 195 10.72 19.72 -15.96
C GLU A 195 11.08 20.35 -14.59
N ASP A 196 10.41 19.88 -13.55
CA ASP A 196 10.68 20.23 -12.16
C ASP A 196 11.09 18.97 -11.36
N ASP A 197 11.48 19.15 -10.09
CA ASP A 197 12.01 18.08 -9.24
C ASP A 197 10.93 17.15 -8.67
N THR A 198 9.64 17.34 -9.01
CA THR A 198 8.56 16.48 -8.53
C THR A 198 8.61 15.10 -9.17
N LEU A 199 8.16 14.09 -8.41
CA LEU A 199 8.13 12.72 -8.93
C LEU A 199 7.19 12.59 -10.13
N ILE A 200 6.05 13.28 -10.13
CA ILE A 200 5.13 13.26 -11.28
C ILE A 200 5.75 13.86 -12.54
N SER A 201 6.58 14.92 -12.40
CA SER A 201 7.35 15.48 -13.54
C SER A 201 8.38 14.48 -14.06
N ARG A 202 9.08 13.80 -13.16
CA ARG A 202 10.04 12.76 -13.53
C ARG A 202 9.37 11.57 -14.24
N ILE A 203 8.21 11.12 -13.74
CA ILE A 203 7.42 10.05 -14.41
C ILE A 203 6.96 10.51 -15.79
N ALA A 204 6.42 11.72 -15.90
CA ALA A 204 5.90 12.26 -17.15
C ALA A 204 6.97 12.36 -18.23
N ASN A 205 8.21 12.70 -17.86
CA ASN A 205 9.33 12.92 -18.77
C ASN A 205 10.29 11.73 -18.86
N ALA A 206 9.99 10.62 -18.17
CA ALA A 206 10.81 9.41 -18.20
C ALA A 206 10.83 8.79 -19.61
N LYS A 207 12.02 8.28 -19.97
CA LYS A 207 12.24 7.60 -21.24
C LYS A 207 12.86 6.23 -21.04
N ILE A 208 12.38 5.27 -21.82
CA ILE A 208 12.94 3.94 -21.96
C ILE A 208 13.32 3.77 -23.44
N ASN A 209 14.60 3.50 -23.73
CA ASN A 209 15.13 3.38 -25.11
C ASN A 209 14.84 4.61 -25.99
N ASP A 210 15.00 5.82 -25.42
CA ASP A 210 14.73 7.13 -26.03
C ASP A 210 13.25 7.49 -26.28
N ASP A 211 12.32 6.58 -26.05
CA ASP A 211 10.88 6.84 -26.10
C ASP A 211 10.33 7.19 -24.73
N TYR A 212 9.39 8.15 -24.67
CA TYR A 212 8.65 8.43 -23.44
C TYR A 212 7.85 7.21 -23.02
N LEU A 213 7.67 7.03 -21.71
CA LEU A 213 6.65 6.10 -21.22
C LEU A 213 5.33 6.38 -21.92
N SER A 214 4.59 5.34 -22.29
CA SER A 214 3.20 5.48 -22.74
C SER A 214 2.37 6.19 -21.64
N ASN A 215 1.24 6.76 -22.01
CA ASN A 215 0.36 7.35 -21.02
C ASN A 215 -0.06 6.32 -19.99
N ASP A 216 -0.41 5.12 -20.42
CA ASP A 216 -0.86 4.03 -19.53
C ASP A 216 0.24 3.61 -18.55
N GLU A 217 1.48 3.47 -19.00
CA GLU A 217 2.61 3.15 -18.11
C GLU A 217 2.87 4.28 -17.09
N ALA A 218 2.81 5.53 -17.52
CA ALA A 218 3.05 6.67 -16.66
C ALA A 218 1.91 6.83 -15.62
N ILE A 219 0.64 6.66 -16.03
CA ILE A 219 -0.52 6.66 -15.14
C ILE A 219 -0.38 5.52 -14.12
N ASN A 220 -0.19 4.28 -14.58
CA ASN A 220 -0.07 3.12 -13.71
C ASN A 220 1.05 3.30 -12.69
N LEU A 221 2.20 3.82 -13.10
CA LEU A 221 3.31 4.07 -12.18
C LEU A 221 2.95 5.10 -11.11
N ALA A 222 2.32 6.22 -11.49
CA ALA A 222 1.90 7.25 -10.56
C ALA A 222 0.82 6.75 -9.59
N VAL A 223 -0.18 6.03 -10.10
CA VAL A 223 -1.26 5.41 -9.30
C VAL A 223 -0.71 4.37 -8.33
N GLN A 224 0.18 3.49 -8.78
CA GLN A 224 0.78 2.47 -7.92
C GLN A 224 1.55 3.10 -6.75
N ILE A 225 2.33 4.14 -6.99
CA ILE A 225 3.05 4.85 -5.92
C ILE A 225 2.07 5.53 -4.97
N PHE A 226 1.04 6.17 -5.51
CA PHE A 226 0.01 6.83 -4.71
C PHE A 226 -0.72 5.84 -3.79
N VAL A 227 -1.21 4.73 -4.32
CA VAL A 227 -1.96 3.72 -3.55
C VAL A 227 -1.05 3.00 -2.54
N ALA A 228 0.13 2.54 -2.97
CA ALA A 228 1.05 1.79 -2.11
C ALA A 228 1.59 2.63 -0.95
N GLY A 229 1.84 3.92 -1.17
CA GLY A 229 2.35 4.82 -0.14
C GLY A 229 1.31 5.24 0.89
N ASN A 230 0.04 5.13 0.56
CA ASN A 230 -1.06 5.50 1.44
C ASN A 230 -1.50 4.34 2.33
N GLU A 231 -2.00 3.27 1.75
CA GLU A 231 -2.76 2.22 2.45
C GLU A 231 -1.93 1.46 3.47
N THR A 232 -0.72 1.08 3.09
CA THR A 232 0.20 0.33 3.98
C THR A 232 0.60 1.15 5.21
N THR A 233 0.89 2.44 5.03
CA THR A 233 1.28 3.32 6.14
C THR A 233 0.09 3.66 7.04
N THR A 234 -1.09 3.86 6.47
CA THR A 234 -2.35 4.04 7.21
C THR A 234 -2.61 2.84 8.12
N SER A 235 -2.52 1.63 7.59
CA SER A 235 -2.73 0.39 8.34
C SER A 235 -1.69 0.23 9.45
N LEU A 236 -0.40 0.49 9.16
CA LEU A 236 0.66 0.43 10.17
C LEU A 236 0.40 1.38 11.34
N ILE A 237 0.10 2.65 11.07
CA ILE A 237 -0.15 3.65 12.13
C ILE A 237 -1.38 3.25 12.97
N SER A 238 -2.48 2.87 12.30
CA SER A 238 -3.71 2.46 12.98
C SER A 238 -3.49 1.24 13.87
N ASN A 239 -2.84 0.19 13.34
CA ASN A 239 -2.57 -1.05 14.05
C ASN A 239 -1.63 -0.82 15.25
N LEU A 240 -0.55 -0.06 15.05
CA LEU A 240 0.41 0.25 16.11
C LEU A 240 -0.27 0.99 17.28
N ILE A 241 -1.03 2.05 16.98
CA ILE A 241 -1.72 2.82 18.01
C ILE A 241 -2.77 1.97 18.71
N TRP A 242 -3.56 1.19 17.96
CA TRP A 242 -4.54 0.28 18.53
C TRP A 242 -3.87 -0.74 19.49
N ARG A 243 -2.73 -1.32 19.11
CA ARG A 243 -1.99 -2.24 20.01
C ARG A 243 -1.45 -1.55 21.24
N LEU A 244 -0.87 -0.37 21.11
CA LEU A 244 -0.36 0.41 22.24
C LEU A 244 -1.47 0.73 23.25
N LEU A 245 -2.70 1.00 22.79
CA LEU A 245 -3.83 1.32 23.63
C LEU A 245 -4.56 0.06 24.18
N SER A 246 -4.47 -1.08 23.49
CA SER A 246 -5.20 -2.30 23.84
C SER A 246 -4.45 -3.22 24.81
N ILE A 247 -3.13 -3.10 24.91
CA ILE A 247 -2.30 -3.94 25.78
C ILE A 247 -2.02 -3.19 27.08
N ASP A 248 -2.25 -3.87 28.22
CA ASP A 248 -2.06 -3.29 29.55
C ASP A 248 -0.67 -2.66 29.70
N ASN A 249 -0.63 -1.43 30.18
CA ASN A 249 0.57 -0.61 30.42
C ASN A 249 1.42 -0.26 29.18
N MET A 250 1.10 -0.76 27.99
CA MET A 250 1.92 -0.56 26.79
C MET A 250 2.04 0.94 26.43
N TRP A 251 0.90 1.65 26.44
CA TRP A 251 0.89 3.10 26.22
C TRP A 251 1.71 3.87 27.25
N ASN A 252 1.56 3.51 28.55
CA ASN A 252 2.34 4.17 29.62
C ASN A 252 3.84 3.92 29.48
N ASN A 253 4.23 2.69 29.14
CA ASN A 253 5.65 2.36 28.91
C ASN A 253 6.20 3.13 27.69
N PHE A 254 5.40 3.29 26.65
CA PHE A 254 5.80 4.06 25.47
C PHE A 254 6.02 5.55 25.81
N ILE A 255 5.08 6.21 26.47
CA ILE A 255 5.21 7.65 26.81
C ILE A 255 6.27 7.94 27.86
N ASN A 256 6.72 6.92 28.61
CA ASN A 256 7.82 7.03 29.58
C ASN A 256 9.19 6.64 29.01
N ASP A 257 9.32 6.54 27.67
CA ASP A 257 10.55 6.14 26.97
C ASP A 257 11.11 4.76 27.39
N GLU A 258 10.24 3.86 27.83
CA GLU A 258 10.62 2.48 28.21
C GLU A 258 10.62 1.51 27.02
N LEU A 259 10.14 1.97 25.84
CA LEU A 259 10.03 1.18 24.61
C LEU A 259 10.69 1.92 23.43
N GLU A 260 11.54 1.21 22.72
CA GLU A 260 12.21 1.73 21.52
C GLU A 260 11.24 1.77 20.34
N ILE A 261 11.10 2.95 19.69
CA ILE A 261 10.14 3.16 18.58
C ILE A 261 10.39 2.23 17.39
N ASP A 262 11.64 2.01 17.01
CA ASP A 262 12.00 1.11 15.90
C ASP A 262 11.58 -0.34 16.21
N GLY A 263 11.70 -0.76 17.46
CA GLY A 263 11.24 -2.07 17.93
C GLY A 263 9.73 -2.21 17.81
N LEU A 264 8.98 -1.17 18.20
CA LEU A 264 7.52 -1.13 18.13
C LEU A 264 7.03 -1.18 16.67
N ILE A 265 7.63 -0.39 15.78
CA ILE A 265 7.28 -0.36 14.36
C ILE A 265 7.53 -1.74 13.73
N ASN A 266 8.71 -2.32 13.94
CA ASN A 266 9.06 -3.64 13.40
C ASN A 266 8.14 -4.75 13.93
N GLU A 267 7.78 -4.70 15.23
CA GLU A 267 6.87 -5.70 15.80
C GLU A 267 5.44 -5.51 15.30
N SER A 268 4.98 -4.27 15.09
CA SER A 268 3.67 -4.02 14.48
C SER A 268 3.60 -4.57 13.06
N LEU A 269 4.62 -4.30 12.23
CA LEU A 269 4.73 -4.84 10.87
C LEU A 269 4.76 -6.37 10.84
N ARG A 270 5.37 -7.00 11.84
CA ARG A 270 5.44 -8.46 11.94
C ARG A 270 4.11 -9.07 12.38
N PHE A 271 3.42 -8.43 13.32
CA PHE A 271 2.27 -9.00 14.02
C PHE A 271 0.94 -8.71 13.30
N ASP A 272 0.76 -7.46 12.88
CA ASP A 272 -0.39 -6.99 12.11
C ASP A 272 0.11 -6.36 10.79
N PRO A 273 0.60 -7.16 9.82
CA PRO A 273 1.10 -6.62 8.56
C PRO A 273 0.00 -5.87 7.81
N PRO A 274 0.33 -4.73 7.19
CA PRO A 274 -0.61 -3.96 6.39
C PRO A 274 -1.04 -4.68 5.12
#